data_d93c9c1cbd57d72876610128d7dae82c
#
_entry.id   d93c9c1cbd57d72876610128d7dae82c
#
_cell.length_a   1.000
_cell.length_b   1.000
_cell.length_c   1.000
_cell.angle_alpha   90.00
_cell.angle_beta   90.00
_cell.angle_gamma   90.00
#
_symmetry.space_group_name_H-M   'P 1'
#
loop_
_entity.id
_entity.type
_entity.pdbx_description
1 polymer ?
#
loop_
_entity_poly.entity_id
_entity_poly.type
_entity_poly.pdbx_seq_one_letter_code
_entity_poly.pdbx_strand_id
1 'polypeptide(L)'
;QTPESFFSRFHVNMKVRHEVTAIHPEKKEVTVKNLETGEEFEESYDKLILSPGAKPTQPRLPGVGLDKLFTLRTVEDTFCIKDYINANHPKSAVLAGGGFIGLELAENLRELGMDVTIVQRPKQLMNPFDADMASFIHNEMRKHGVKLALGHTVEGFEERDGGVDVL
;
A
#
# COMPACT_ATOMS: atom_id res chain seq x y z
N GLN A 1 9.94 -0.83 17.90
CA GLN A 1 11.29 -1.17 18.41
C GLN A 1 12.18 0.04 18.23
N THR A 2 12.99 0.37 19.23
CA THR A 2 14.00 1.43 19.14
C THR A 2 15.34 0.84 18.67
N PRO A 3 16.28 1.67 18.15
CA PRO A 3 17.64 1.21 17.81
C PRO A 3 18.33 0.44 18.93
N GLU A 4 18.17 0.92 20.18
CA GLU A 4 18.78 0.31 21.37
C GLU A 4 18.18 -1.08 21.65
N SER A 5 16.86 -1.21 21.57
CA SER A 5 16.18 -2.51 21.77
C SER A 5 16.52 -3.51 20.67
N PHE A 6 16.73 -3.01 19.45
CA PHE A 6 17.14 -3.83 18.32
C PHE A 6 18.58 -4.30 18.46
N PHE A 7 19.49 -3.41 18.88
CA PHE A 7 20.88 -3.76 19.17
C PHE A 7 20.99 -4.77 20.32
N SER A 8 20.25 -4.54 21.41
CA SER A 8 20.25 -5.46 22.56
C SER A 8 19.83 -6.89 22.19
N ARG A 9 18.91 -7.04 21.25
CA ARG A 9 18.38 -8.34 20.85
C ARG A 9 19.20 -9.02 19.74
N PHE A 10 19.67 -8.26 18.77
CA PHE A 10 20.22 -8.79 17.52
C PHE A 10 21.70 -8.42 17.29
N HIS A 11 22.27 -7.56 18.13
CA HIS A 11 23.62 -6.99 17.96
C HIS A 11 23.82 -6.30 16.61
N VAL A 12 22.76 -5.67 16.09
CA VAL A 12 22.77 -4.91 14.84
C VAL A 12 22.63 -3.42 15.14
N ASN A 13 23.55 -2.63 14.60
CA ASN A 13 23.47 -1.17 14.65
C ASN A 13 22.43 -0.68 13.66
N MET A 14 21.38 -0.03 14.16
CA MET A 14 20.33 0.55 13.33
C MET A 14 20.51 2.07 13.27
N LYS A 15 20.70 2.61 12.07
CA LYS A 15 20.74 4.05 11.82
C LYS A 15 19.36 4.47 11.26
N VAL A 16 18.52 5.05 12.10
CA VAL A 16 17.22 5.64 11.68
C VAL A 16 17.44 7.05 11.16
N ARG A 17 16.53 7.57 10.34
CA ARG A 17 16.66 8.91 9.72
C ARG A 17 17.91 9.06 8.86
N HIS A 18 18.38 7.96 8.29
CA HIS A 18 19.50 7.91 7.35
C HIS A 18 19.03 7.32 6.03
N GLU A 19 19.43 7.95 4.95
CA GLU A 19 19.09 7.53 3.59
C GLU A 19 20.37 7.15 2.84
N VAL A 20 20.37 5.97 2.22
CA VAL A 20 21.45 5.59 1.29
C VAL A 20 21.15 6.24 -0.05
N THR A 21 21.97 7.21 -0.44
CA THR A 21 21.78 8.01 -1.67
C THR A 21 22.53 7.45 -2.87
N ALA A 22 23.64 6.73 -2.63
CA ALA A 22 24.42 6.08 -3.69
C ALA A 22 25.06 4.78 -3.19
N ILE A 23 25.35 3.89 -4.15
CA ILE A 23 26.06 2.62 -3.92
C ILE A 23 27.27 2.60 -4.84
N HIS A 24 28.44 2.32 -4.28
CA HIS A 24 29.73 2.25 -4.99
C HIS A 24 30.28 0.82 -4.94
N PRO A 25 29.83 -0.10 -5.79
CA PRO A 25 30.16 -1.52 -5.70
C PRO A 25 31.67 -1.79 -5.80
N GLU A 26 32.38 -1.01 -6.63
CA GLU A 26 33.82 -1.16 -6.85
C GLU A 26 34.66 -0.85 -5.62
N LYS A 27 34.15 0.07 -4.76
CA LYS A 27 34.80 0.44 -3.48
C LYS A 27 34.24 -0.34 -2.31
N LYS A 28 33.12 -1.04 -2.50
CA LYS A 28 32.31 -1.63 -1.43
C LYS A 28 31.88 -0.60 -0.38
N GLU A 29 31.37 0.53 -0.85
CA GLU A 29 30.92 1.65 -0.03
C GLU A 29 29.52 2.08 -0.44
N VAL A 30 28.80 2.69 0.49
CA VAL A 30 27.54 3.39 0.25
C VAL A 30 27.65 4.82 0.77
N THR A 31 27.10 5.78 0.01
CA THR A 31 26.93 7.15 0.51
C THR A 31 25.65 7.22 1.33
N VAL A 32 25.75 7.71 2.54
CA VAL A 32 24.66 7.81 3.50
C VAL A 32 24.45 9.26 3.89
N LYS A 33 23.20 9.71 3.83
CA LYS A 33 22.77 11.04 4.25
C LYS A 33 21.99 10.97 5.56
N ASN A 34 22.42 11.69 6.56
CA ASN A 34 21.65 11.94 7.77
C ASN A 34 20.55 12.96 7.45
N LEU A 35 19.29 12.54 7.54
CA LEU A 35 18.14 13.39 7.19
C LEU A 35 17.82 14.47 8.24
N GLU A 36 18.43 14.40 9.42
CA GLU A 36 18.26 15.42 10.47
C GLU A 36 19.30 16.53 10.36
N THR A 37 20.56 16.17 10.08
CA THR A 37 21.66 17.14 9.99
C THR A 37 21.98 17.56 8.56
N GLY A 38 21.60 16.75 7.57
CA GLY A 38 21.96 16.94 6.16
C GLY A 38 23.40 16.46 5.85
N GLU A 39 24.13 15.97 6.82
CA GLU A 39 25.51 15.47 6.65
C GLU A 39 25.52 14.21 5.79
N GLU A 40 26.50 14.12 4.88
CA GLU A 40 26.75 12.93 4.08
C GLU A 40 28.07 12.30 4.47
N PHE A 41 28.11 10.97 4.51
CA PHE A 41 29.32 10.20 4.81
C PHE A 41 29.31 8.86 4.05
N GLU A 42 30.49 8.25 3.93
CA GLU A 42 30.65 6.94 3.32
C GLU A 42 30.68 5.85 4.40
N GLU A 43 29.95 4.75 4.14
CA GLU A 43 29.95 3.55 4.99
C GLU A 43 30.44 2.37 4.16
N SER A 44 31.48 1.67 4.62
CA SER A 44 32.04 0.51 3.93
C SER A 44 31.31 -0.78 4.31
N TYR A 45 31.32 -1.77 3.41
CA TYR A 45 30.71 -3.08 3.65
C TYR A 45 31.53 -4.23 3.06
N ASP A 46 31.48 -5.39 3.69
CA ASP A 46 31.95 -6.65 3.11
C ASP A 46 30.88 -7.29 2.21
N LYS A 47 29.64 -7.26 2.67
CA LYS A 47 28.43 -7.75 1.96
C LYS A 47 27.30 -6.76 2.14
N LEU A 48 26.62 -6.44 1.06
CA LEU A 48 25.47 -5.53 1.05
C LEU A 48 24.17 -6.30 0.76
N ILE A 49 23.16 -6.09 1.61
CA ILE A 49 21.80 -6.56 1.39
C ILE A 49 20.93 -5.35 1.05
N LEU A 50 20.28 -5.37 -0.08
CA LEU A 50 19.36 -4.32 -0.51
C LEU A 50 17.92 -4.71 -0.15
N SER A 51 17.31 -3.93 0.75
CA SER A 51 15.92 -4.08 1.17
C SER A 51 15.20 -2.73 1.17
N PRO A 52 15.12 -2.04 0.01
CA PRO A 52 14.61 -0.66 -0.07
C PRO A 52 13.08 -0.58 0.07
N GLY A 53 12.39 -1.71 0.16
CA GLY A 53 10.93 -1.76 0.15
C GLY A 53 10.34 -1.52 -1.25
N ALA A 54 9.11 -1.04 -1.28
CA ALA A 54 8.38 -0.75 -2.49
C ALA A 54 7.57 0.56 -2.34
N LYS A 55 7.25 1.17 -3.46
CA LYS A 55 6.34 2.32 -3.54
C LYS A 55 5.09 1.89 -4.33
N PRO A 56 3.88 2.28 -3.91
CA PRO A 56 2.69 2.04 -4.70
C PRO A 56 2.83 2.65 -6.09
N THR A 57 2.48 1.88 -7.10
CA THR A 57 2.43 2.39 -8.47
C THR A 57 1.11 3.13 -8.66
N GLN A 58 1.17 4.42 -8.93
CA GLN A 58 0.00 5.16 -9.38
C GLN A 58 -0.17 4.96 -10.89
N PRO A 59 -1.31 4.46 -11.35
CA PRO A 59 -1.57 4.31 -12.78
C PRO A 59 -1.65 5.69 -13.44
N ARG A 60 -1.28 5.78 -14.72
CA ARG A 60 -1.44 7.02 -15.51
C ARG A 60 -2.87 7.06 -16.08
N LEU A 61 -3.84 7.31 -15.21
CA LEU A 61 -5.26 7.38 -15.56
C LEU A 61 -5.80 8.80 -15.37
N PRO A 62 -6.81 9.21 -16.15
CA PRO A 62 -7.53 10.45 -15.90
C PRO A 62 -8.05 10.51 -14.46
N GLY A 63 -7.94 11.64 -13.81
CA GLY A 63 -8.45 11.87 -12.46
C GLY A 63 -7.65 11.25 -11.31
N VAL A 64 -6.48 10.65 -11.57
CA VAL A 64 -5.66 9.98 -10.52
C VAL A 64 -5.16 10.92 -9.42
N GLY A 65 -5.22 12.22 -9.60
CA GLY A 65 -4.82 13.24 -8.63
C GLY A 65 -5.93 13.80 -7.75
N LEU A 66 -7.14 13.21 -7.77
CA LEU A 66 -8.25 13.64 -6.92
C LEU A 66 -7.98 13.33 -5.45
N ASP A 67 -8.33 14.26 -4.54
CA ASP A 67 -8.05 14.17 -3.09
C ASP A 67 -8.71 12.97 -2.37
N LYS A 68 -9.68 12.31 -3.01
CA LYS A 68 -10.41 11.16 -2.46
C LYS A 68 -9.86 9.82 -2.92
N LEU A 69 -8.70 9.82 -3.60
CA LEU A 69 -8.01 8.63 -4.04
C LEU A 69 -6.82 8.35 -3.12
N PHE A 70 -6.79 7.15 -2.60
CA PHE A 70 -5.75 6.72 -1.65
C PHE A 70 -4.99 5.51 -2.20
N THR A 71 -3.73 5.43 -1.82
CA THR A 71 -2.95 4.19 -1.92
C THR A 71 -2.66 3.69 -0.52
N LEU A 72 -2.49 2.38 -0.35
CA LEU A 72 -2.20 1.80 0.96
C LEU A 72 -0.93 0.95 0.88
N ARG A 73 0.10 1.37 1.61
CA ARG A 73 1.37 0.68 1.72
C ARG A 73 2.02 0.85 3.10
N THR A 74 1.91 2.02 3.70
CA THR A 74 2.58 2.38 4.94
C THR A 74 1.56 2.59 6.07
N VAL A 75 2.06 2.72 7.29
CA VAL A 75 1.23 3.06 8.46
C VAL A 75 0.63 4.46 8.31
N GLU A 76 1.39 5.38 7.74
CA GLU A 76 0.96 6.76 7.45
C GLU A 76 -0.22 6.76 6.47
N ASP A 77 -0.18 5.94 5.41
CA ASP A 77 -1.30 5.78 4.48
C ASP A 77 -2.56 5.30 5.22
N THR A 78 -2.40 4.37 6.16
CA THR A 78 -3.52 3.88 6.99
C THR A 78 -4.12 4.99 7.83
N PHE A 79 -3.29 5.84 8.45
CA PHE A 79 -3.78 6.99 9.19
C PHE A 79 -4.48 7.99 8.29
N CYS A 80 -3.94 8.32 7.11
CA CYS A 80 -4.58 9.21 6.15
C CYS A 80 -5.99 8.71 5.76
N ILE A 81 -6.14 7.42 5.45
CA ILE A 81 -7.43 6.81 5.12
C ILE A 81 -8.38 6.89 6.32
N LYS A 82 -7.90 6.53 7.52
CA LYS A 82 -8.71 6.55 8.74
C LYS A 82 -9.18 7.96 9.10
N ASP A 83 -8.31 8.94 9.01
CA ASP A 83 -8.64 10.33 9.31
C ASP A 83 -9.66 10.88 8.30
N TYR A 84 -9.51 10.53 7.02
CA TYR A 84 -10.49 10.87 6.00
C TYR A 84 -11.87 10.25 6.29
N ILE A 85 -11.92 8.96 6.65
CA ILE A 85 -13.18 8.27 6.99
C ILE A 85 -13.83 8.93 8.21
N ASN A 86 -13.08 9.24 9.25
CA ASN A 86 -13.58 9.86 10.46
C ASN A 86 -14.13 11.28 10.23
N ALA A 87 -13.49 12.04 9.36
CA ALA A 87 -13.89 13.42 9.06
C ALA A 87 -15.08 13.50 8.09
N ASN A 88 -15.17 12.59 7.12
CA ASN A 88 -16.11 12.71 6.01
C ASN A 88 -17.27 11.70 6.04
N HIS A 89 -17.17 10.66 6.86
CA HIS A 89 -18.16 9.58 7.00
C HIS A 89 -18.66 9.03 5.64
N PRO A 90 -17.76 8.60 4.74
CA PRO A 90 -18.15 8.11 3.42
C PRO A 90 -19.04 6.87 3.55
N LYS A 91 -20.03 6.76 2.65
CA LYS A 91 -20.99 5.64 2.66
C LYS A 91 -20.49 4.44 1.85
N SER A 92 -19.59 4.67 0.91
CA SER A 92 -19.08 3.63 0.02
C SER A 92 -17.62 3.83 -0.29
N ALA A 93 -16.96 2.74 -0.70
CA ALA A 93 -15.59 2.73 -1.21
C ALA A 93 -15.45 1.75 -2.37
N VAL A 94 -14.60 2.11 -3.32
CA VAL A 94 -14.17 1.22 -4.40
C VAL A 94 -12.69 0.90 -4.21
N LEU A 95 -12.36 -0.38 -4.24
CA LEU A 95 -11.00 -0.89 -4.14
C LEU A 95 -10.53 -1.37 -5.50
N ALA A 96 -9.52 -0.74 -6.06
CA ALA A 96 -8.90 -1.16 -7.32
C ALA A 96 -7.79 -2.17 -7.03
N GLY A 97 -8.14 -3.46 -7.13
CA GLY A 97 -7.26 -4.59 -6.88
C GLY A 97 -7.77 -5.55 -5.81
N GLY A 98 -7.81 -6.83 -6.15
CA GLY A 98 -8.32 -7.92 -5.31
C GLY A 98 -7.21 -8.85 -4.81
N GLY A 99 -6.04 -8.28 -4.43
CA GLY A 99 -4.98 -8.98 -3.71
C GLY A 99 -5.16 -8.90 -2.20
N PHE A 100 -4.17 -9.37 -1.42
CA PHE A 100 -4.22 -9.41 0.05
C PHE A 100 -4.61 -8.07 0.68
N ILE A 101 -3.93 -6.99 0.32
CA ILE A 101 -4.22 -5.65 0.87
C ILE A 101 -5.66 -5.22 0.57
N GLY A 102 -6.13 -5.46 -0.67
CA GLY A 102 -7.49 -5.10 -1.05
C GLY A 102 -8.56 -5.88 -0.29
N LEU A 103 -8.32 -7.17 -0.02
CA LEU A 103 -9.25 -8.00 0.75
C LEU A 103 -9.31 -7.59 2.23
N GLU A 104 -8.17 -7.40 2.88
CA GLU A 104 -8.11 -6.93 4.27
C GLU A 104 -8.73 -5.55 4.43
N LEU A 105 -8.48 -4.65 3.48
CA LEU A 105 -9.10 -3.32 3.50
C LEU A 105 -10.62 -3.42 3.30
N ALA A 106 -11.09 -4.30 2.40
CA ALA A 106 -12.52 -4.51 2.18
C ALA A 106 -13.24 -4.98 3.45
N GLU A 107 -12.66 -5.92 4.18
CA GLU A 107 -13.15 -6.41 5.45
C GLU A 107 -13.28 -5.27 6.47
N ASN A 108 -12.21 -4.53 6.70
CA ASN A 108 -12.20 -3.41 7.65
C ASN A 108 -13.23 -2.32 7.27
N LEU A 109 -13.35 -1.97 6.00
CA LEU A 109 -14.33 -0.97 5.55
C LEU A 109 -15.78 -1.47 5.69
N ARG A 110 -16.02 -2.77 5.48
CA ARG A 110 -17.34 -3.38 5.72
C ARG A 110 -17.70 -3.37 7.20
N GLU A 111 -16.76 -3.66 8.10
CA GLU A 111 -16.97 -3.56 9.55
C GLU A 111 -17.33 -2.13 10.01
N LEU A 112 -16.79 -1.12 9.33
CA LEU A 112 -17.18 0.28 9.51
C LEU A 112 -18.56 0.63 8.92
N GLY A 113 -19.25 -0.33 8.29
CA GLY A 113 -20.60 -0.17 7.71
C GLY A 113 -20.63 0.43 6.31
N MET A 114 -19.50 0.54 5.64
CA MET A 114 -19.44 1.09 4.27
C MET A 114 -19.88 0.05 3.22
N ASP A 115 -20.48 0.50 2.15
CA ASP A 115 -20.68 -0.30 0.94
C ASP A 115 -19.36 -0.43 0.17
N VAL A 116 -18.85 -1.65 0.00
CA VAL A 116 -17.54 -1.89 -0.62
C VAL A 116 -17.70 -2.63 -1.94
N THR A 117 -17.02 -2.12 -2.96
CA THR A 117 -16.88 -2.77 -4.27
C THR A 117 -15.40 -3.01 -4.57
N ILE A 118 -15.01 -4.22 -4.92
CA ILE A 118 -13.68 -4.55 -5.44
C ILE A 118 -13.75 -4.64 -6.96
N VAL A 119 -12.96 -3.81 -7.64
CA VAL A 119 -12.74 -3.89 -9.09
C VAL A 119 -11.42 -4.62 -9.33
N GLN A 120 -11.46 -5.68 -10.12
CA GLN A 120 -10.28 -6.52 -10.37
C GLN A 120 -10.20 -6.87 -11.85
N ARG A 121 -9.05 -6.54 -12.47
CA ARG A 121 -8.80 -6.83 -13.89
C ARG A 121 -8.82 -8.32 -14.23
N PRO A 122 -8.14 -9.23 -13.51
CA PRO A 122 -8.39 -10.66 -13.62
C PRO A 122 -9.81 -11.05 -13.27
N LYS A 123 -10.25 -12.22 -13.75
CA LYS A 123 -11.58 -12.78 -13.48
C LYS A 123 -11.70 -13.41 -12.08
N GLN A 124 -10.69 -13.28 -11.24
CA GLN A 124 -10.67 -13.78 -9.86
C GLN A 124 -9.94 -12.83 -8.92
N LEU A 125 -10.29 -12.89 -7.64
CA LEU A 125 -9.48 -12.36 -6.55
C LEU A 125 -8.27 -13.25 -6.31
N MET A 126 -7.26 -12.75 -5.61
CA MET A 126 -6.09 -13.52 -5.24
C MET A 126 -5.49 -14.30 -6.43
N ASN A 127 -5.10 -13.59 -7.46
CA ASN A 127 -4.65 -14.15 -8.73
C ASN A 127 -3.54 -15.24 -8.62
N PRO A 128 -2.69 -15.28 -7.58
CA PRO A 128 -1.74 -16.38 -7.38
C PRO A 128 -2.38 -17.71 -6.97
N PHE A 129 -3.65 -17.74 -6.57
CA PHE A 129 -4.35 -18.95 -6.17
C PHE A 129 -4.98 -19.63 -7.38
N ASP A 130 -5.16 -20.96 -7.28
CA ASP A 130 -5.95 -21.69 -8.25
C ASP A 130 -7.42 -21.23 -8.21
N ALA A 131 -8.11 -21.33 -9.34
CA ALA A 131 -9.45 -20.75 -9.50
C ALA A 131 -10.50 -21.39 -8.55
N ASP A 132 -10.38 -22.67 -8.24
CA ASP A 132 -11.23 -23.35 -7.28
C ASP A 132 -11.00 -22.84 -5.86
N MET A 133 -9.75 -22.61 -5.46
CA MET A 133 -9.42 -22.00 -4.16
C MET A 133 -9.86 -20.55 -4.08
N ALA A 134 -9.66 -19.75 -5.14
CA ALA A 134 -10.15 -18.38 -5.19
C ALA A 134 -11.68 -18.28 -5.07
N SER A 135 -12.43 -19.32 -5.47
CA SER A 135 -13.88 -19.36 -5.35
C SER A 135 -14.38 -19.28 -3.91
N PHE A 136 -13.66 -19.85 -2.95
CA PHE A 136 -14.00 -19.74 -1.53
C PHE A 136 -13.89 -18.29 -1.05
N ILE A 137 -12.86 -17.58 -1.49
CA ILE A 137 -12.68 -16.15 -1.18
C ILE A 137 -13.80 -15.31 -1.81
N HIS A 138 -14.16 -15.58 -3.06
CA HIS A 138 -15.29 -14.89 -3.71
C HIS A 138 -16.59 -15.07 -2.92
N ASN A 139 -16.86 -16.29 -2.48
CA ASN A 139 -18.06 -16.59 -1.72
C ASN A 139 -18.07 -15.89 -0.36
N GLU A 140 -16.94 -15.90 0.34
CA GLU A 140 -16.81 -15.22 1.63
C GLU A 140 -16.99 -13.71 1.50
N MET A 141 -16.33 -13.08 0.52
CA MET A 141 -16.50 -11.65 0.26
C MET A 141 -17.96 -11.28 -0.04
N ARG A 142 -18.64 -12.05 -0.90
CA ARG A 142 -20.08 -11.82 -1.22
C ARG A 142 -20.98 -12.01 -0.01
N LYS A 143 -20.71 -13.02 0.82
CA LYS A 143 -21.47 -13.29 2.06
C LYS A 143 -21.39 -12.12 3.03
N HIS A 144 -20.24 -11.43 3.09
CA HIS A 144 -20.05 -10.20 3.87
C HIS A 144 -20.48 -8.92 3.13
N GLY A 145 -21.18 -9.05 2.01
CA GLY A 145 -21.77 -7.93 1.29
C GLY A 145 -20.80 -7.11 0.44
N VAL A 146 -19.60 -7.65 0.16
CA VAL A 146 -18.66 -7.01 -0.77
C VAL A 146 -19.10 -7.29 -2.22
N LYS A 147 -19.23 -6.24 -3.02
CA LYS A 147 -19.52 -6.36 -4.45
C LYS A 147 -18.23 -6.64 -5.21
N LEU A 148 -18.27 -7.57 -6.16
CA LEU A 148 -17.10 -7.97 -6.95
C LEU A 148 -17.33 -7.64 -8.42
N ALA A 149 -16.57 -6.70 -8.96
CA ALA A 149 -16.47 -6.39 -10.39
C ALA A 149 -15.20 -7.04 -10.96
N LEU A 150 -15.28 -8.35 -11.25
CA LEU A 150 -14.17 -9.14 -11.77
C LEU A 150 -14.12 -9.09 -13.29
N GLY A 151 -12.92 -9.08 -13.87
CA GLY A 151 -12.72 -8.95 -15.31
C GLY A 151 -12.92 -7.50 -15.81
N HIS A 152 -12.88 -6.51 -14.92
CA HIS A 152 -13.05 -5.10 -15.23
C HIS A 152 -11.74 -4.34 -14.97
N THR A 153 -11.45 -3.40 -15.85
CA THR A 153 -10.28 -2.51 -15.74
C THR A 153 -10.78 -1.11 -15.40
N VAL A 154 -10.14 -0.48 -14.42
CA VAL A 154 -10.39 0.94 -14.14
C VAL A 154 -9.74 1.76 -15.25
N GLU A 155 -10.51 2.65 -15.88
CA GLU A 155 -10.07 3.49 -16.99
C GLU A 155 -9.89 4.96 -16.58
N GLY A 156 -10.45 5.36 -15.44
CA GLY A 156 -10.31 6.72 -14.93
C GLY A 156 -11.13 6.98 -13.66
N PHE A 157 -11.09 8.22 -13.22
CA PHE A 157 -11.80 8.73 -12.05
C PHE A 157 -12.39 10.09 -12.38
N GLU A 158 -13.63 10.33 -11.98
CA GLU A 158 -14.31 11.61 -12.14
C GLU A 158 -14.92 12.04 -10.82
N GLU A 159 -14.75 13.32 -10.47
CA GLU A 159 -15.43 13.88 -9.30
C GLU A 159 -16.89 14.12 -9.61
N ARG A 160 -17.79 13.65 -8.73
CA ARG A 160 -19.23 13.82 -8.87
C ARG A 160 -19.89 13.98 -7.50
N ASP A 161 -20.69 15.02 -7.33
CA ASP A 161 -21.59 15.24 -6.16
C ASP A 161 -20.94 14.94 -4.80
N GLY A 162 -19.70 15.37 -4.61
CA GLY A 162 -18.95 15.14 -3.38
C GLY A 162 -18.32 13.74 -3.24
N GLY A 163 -18.45 12.87 -4.25
CA GLY A 163 -17.82 11.57 -4.37
C GLY A 163 -16.84 11.46 -5.52
N VAL A 164 -16.43 10.23 -5.84
CA VAL A 164 -15.65 9.89 -7.03
C VAL A 164 -16.31 8.72 -7.74
N ASP A 165 -16.61 8.91 -9.02
CA ASP A 165 -16.98 7.82 -9.91
C ASP A 165 -15.71 7.12 -10.41
N VAL A 166 -15.74 5.79 -10.40
CA VAL A 166 -14.67 4.94 -10.93
C VAL A 166 -15.16 4.39 -12.27
N LEU A 167 -14.47 4.78 -13.35
CA LEU A 167 -14.81 4.44 -14.73
C LEU A 167 -14.15 3.15 -15.21
#